data_1339de253b55ca8339538f95427eccab
#
_entry.id   1339de253b55ca8339538f95427eccab
#
_cell.length_a   1.000
_cell.length_b   1.000
_cell.length_c   1.000
_cell.angle_alpha   90.00
_cell.angle_beta   90.00
_cell.angle_gamma   90.00
#
_symmetry.space_group_name_H-M   'P 1'
#
loop_
_entity.id
_entity.type
_entity.pdbx_description
1 polymer ?
#
loop_
_entity_poly.entity_id
_entity_poly.type
_entity_poly.pdbx_seq_one_letter_code
_entity_poly.pdbx_strand_id
1 'polypeptide(L)'
;MKKFAYAALAGLAFSAGPAWAQGSAAKVTPTQPAQMQALLLEEGYRAKLGVDDVGDPMITSATAGYDFDIMFYDCTDNANCGSIQFYLGLSEPDRGSVENMNQWNSENRYARAYLDEEGDAILRMDVTMPGEGVSREVFMENLGLWESLMSSFVEYVWD
;
A
#
# COMPACT_ATOMS: atom_id res chain seq x y z
N MET A 1 -69.33 -6.60 -50.42
CA MET A 1 -68.99 -6.12 -49.03
C MET A 1 -67.62 -6.66 -48.70
N LYS A 2 -66.60 -5.78 -48.76
CA LYS A 2 -65.17 -6.13 -48.50
C LYS A 2 -64.85 -5.76 -47.07
N LYS A 3 -64.43 -6.73 -46.25
CA LYS A 3 -64.01 -6.51 -44.88
C LYS A 3 -62.46 -6.26 -44.88
N PHE A 4 -62.06 -5.10 -44.41
CA PHE A 4 -60.67 -4.77 -44.17
C PHE A 4 -60.28 -5.26 -42.77
N ALA A 5 -59.27 -6.12 -42.69
CA ALA A 5 -58.63 -6.49 -41.41
C ALA A 5 -57.48 -5.55 -41.12
N TYR A 6 -57.51 -4.89 -39.97
CA TYR A 6 -56.40 -4.08 -39.45
C TYR A 6 -55.44 -4.99 -38.65
N ALA A 7 -54.22 -5.09 -39.11
CA ALA A 7 -53.14 -5.72 -38.35
C ALA A 7 -52.54 -4.72 -37.38
N ALA A 8 -52.61 -4.97 -36.07
CA ALA A 8 -51.97 -4.21 -35.04
C ALA A 8 -50.51 -4.64 -34.93
N LEU A 9 -49.56 -3.74 -35.21
CA LEU A 9 -48.15 -3.90 -34.91
C LEU A 9 -47.92 -3.55 -33.43
N ALA A 10 -47.60 -4.59 -32.62
CA ALA A 10 -47.13 -4.41 -31.26
C ALA A 10 -45.65 -4.02 -31.29
N GLY A 11 -45.36 -2.76 -30.96
CA GLY A 11 -43.98 -2.25 -30.79
C GLY A 11 -43.38 -2.77 -29.49
N LEU A 12 -42.32 -3.54 -29.58
CA LEU A 12 -41.49 -3.92 -28.45
C LEU A 12 -40.63 -2.71 -28.02
N ALA A 13 -41.02 -2.07 -26.91
CA ALA A 13 -40.21 -1.06 -26.27
C ALA A 13 -39.06 -1.75 -25.51
N PHE A 14 -37.84 -1.66 -26.04
CA PHE A 14 -36.63 -2.01 -25.30
C PHE A 14 -36.39 -0.91 -24.23
N SER A 15 -36.67 -1.21 -22.97
CA SER A 15 -36.23 -0.40 -21.85
C SER A 15 -34.73 -0.61 -21.66
N ALA A 16 -33.91 0.37 -22.05
CA ALA A 16 -32.53 0.44 -21.66
C ALA A 16 -32.47 0.61 -20.12
N GLY A 17 -32.07 -0.45 -19.41
CA GLY A 17 -31.80 -0.38 -17.98
C GLY A 17 -30.66 0.62 -17.71
N PRO A 18 -30.58 1.21 -16.50
CA PRO A 18 -29.51 2.13 -16.16
C PRO A 18 -28.17 1.39 -16.29
N ALA A 19 -27.30 1.89 -17.15
CA ALA A 19 -25.90 1.47 -17.18
C ALA A 19 -25.30 1.86 -15.80
N TRP A 20 -25.02 0.87 -14.98
CA TRP A 20 -24.26 1.07 -13.76
C TRP A 20 -22.89 1.55 -14.22
N ALA A 21 -22.63 2.83 -14.05
CA ALA A 21 -21.30 3.40 -14.19
C ALA A 21 -20.43 2.68 -13.13
N GLN A 22 -19.62 1.72 -13.58
CA GLN A 22 -18.54 1.20 -12.76
C GLN A 22 -17.54 2.35 -12.65
N GLY A 23 -17.69 3.16 -11.60
CA GLY A 23 -16.67 4.11 -11.21
C GLY A 23 -15.38 3.32 -11.04
N SER A 24 -14.34 3.66 -11.79
CA SER A 24 -13.02 3.07 -11.57
C SER A 24 -12.68 3.34 -10.10
N ALA A 25 -12.55 2.27 -9.29
CA ALA A 25 -12.17 2.42 -7.91
C ALA A 25 -10.88 3.24 -7.85
N ALA A 26 -10.87 4.29 -7.01
CA ALA A 26 -9.72 5.17 -6.89
C ALA A 26 -8.47 4.30 -6.62
N LYS A 27 -7.44 4.49 -7.44
CA LYS A 27 -6.19 3.77 -7.29
C LYS A 27 -5.29 4.46 -6.28
N VAL A 28 -4.50 3.67 -5.55
CA VAL A 28 -3.44 4.14 -4.67
C VAL A 28 -2.16 4.24 -5.50
N THR A 29 -1.58 5.42 -5.53
CA THR A 29 -0.39 5.69 -6.35
C THR A 29 0.65 6.48 -5.56
N PRO A 30 1.96 6.23 -5.77
CA PRO A 30 3.02 7.00 -5.12
C PRO A 30 3.11 8.45 -5.64
N THR A 31 2.45 8.78 -6.75
CA THR A 31 2.38 10.16 -7.23
C THR A 31 1.42 11.05 -6.42
N GLN A 32 0.64 10.47 -5.50
CA GLN A 32 -0.36 11.19 -4.71
C GLN A 32 -0.24 10.85 -3.21
N PRO A 33 0.85 11.23 -2.53
CA PRO A 33 1.09 10.89 -1.13
C PRO A 33 -0.03 11.33 -0.18
N ALA A 34 -0.64 12.49 -0.42
CA ALA A 34 -1.74 12.98 0.39
C ALA A 34 -3.01 12.12 0.29
N GLN A 35 -3.27 11.49 -0.86
CA GLN A 35 -4.38 10.55 -1.01
C GLN A 35 -4.09 9.23 -0.31
N MET A 36 -2.84 8.75 -0.34
CA MET A 36 -2.42 7.58 0.43
C MET A 36 -2.54 7.83 1.94
N GLN A 37 -2.13 9.01 2.43
CA GLN A 37 -2.35 9.41 3.82
C GLN A 37 -3.86 9.40 4.17
N ALA A 38 -4.69 9.99 3.33
CA ALA A 38 -6.14 10.04 3.58
C ALA A 38 -6.76 8.63 3.65
N LEU A 39 -6.33 7.72 2.78
CA LEU A 39 -6.74 6.32 2.81
C LEU A 39 -6.35 5.64 4.13
N LEU A 40 -5.11 5.81 4.59
CA LEU A 40 -4.65 5.23 5.86
C LEU A 40 -5.49 5.73 7.04
N LEU A 41 -5.78 7.04 7.08
CA LEU A 41 -6.65 7.64 8.10
C LEU A 41 -8.08 7.08 8.05
N GLU A 42 -8.63 6.88 6.86
CA GLU A 42 -9.96 6.27 6.63
C GLU A 42 -10.00 4.82 7.14
N GLU A 43 -8.91 4.06 6.97
CA GLU A 43 -8.78 2.68 7.46
C GLU A 43 -8.45 2.59 8.96
N GLY A 44 -8.33 3.74 9.65
CA GLY A 44 -8.13 3.80 11.10
C GLY A 44 -6.66 3.82 11.55
N TYR A 45 -5.72 3.92 10.62
CA TYR A 45 -4.30 4.09 10.96
C TYR A 45 -3.99 5.52 11.37
N ARG A 46 -2.98 5.71 12.21
CA ARG A 46 -2.31 7.00 12.30
C ARG A 46 -1.54 7.21 11.01
N ALA A 47 -1.59 8.42 10.45
CA ALA A 47 -0.82 8.74 9.25
C ALA A 47 -0.45 10.22 9.25
N LYS A 48 0.84 10.50 9.23
CA LYS A 48 1.39 11.85 9.16
C LYS A 48 2.27 11.98 7.93
N LEU A 49 1.82 12.77 6.96
CA LEU A 49 2.61 13.12 5.79
C LEU A 49 3.70 14.13 6.19
N GLY A 50 4.91 13.88 5.76
CA GLY A 50 6.10 14.68 5.92
C GLY A 50 7.03 14.51 4.73
N VAL A 51 8.31 14.80 4.94
CA VAL A 51 9.39 14.56 3.97
C VAL A 51 10.55 13.87 4.68
N ASP A 52 11.34 13.13 3.93
CA ASP A 52 12.58 12.52 4.39
C ASP A 52 13.77 13.52 4.33
N ASP A 53 14.98 13.04 4.60
CA ASP A 53 16.20 13.85 4.66
C ASP A 53 16.64 14.41 3.30
N VAL A 54 16.16 13.84 2.19
CA VAL A 54 16.43 14.33 0.84
C VAL A 54 15.29 15.19 0.28
N GLY A 55 14.18 15.30 1.02
CA GLY A 55 13.02 16.10 0.69
C GLY A 55 11.91 15.33 -0.06
N ASP A 56 12.06 14.03 -0.25
CA ASP A 56 11.03 13.19 -0.85
C ASP A 56 9.88 12.95 0.14
N PRO A 57 8.65 12.72 -0.33
CA PRO A 57 7.53 12.45 0.55
C PRO A 57 7.77 11.23 1.45
N MET A 58 7.27 11.30 2.67
CA MET A 58 7.28 10.21 3.65
C MET A 58 6.00 10.24 4.46
N ILE A 59 5.42 9.08 4.77
CA ILE A 59 4.28 8.98 5.68
C ILE A 59 4.71 8.17 6.89
N THR A 60 4.72 8.80 8.08
CA THR A 60 4.87 8.07 9.34
C THR A 60 3.51 7.54 9.79
N SER A 61 3.46 6.23 10.07
CA SER A 61 2.28 5.52 10.55
C SER A 61 2.64 4.66 11.76
N ALA A 62 1.68 3.89 12.29
CA ALA A 62 1.94 2.98 13.40
C ALA A 62 0.96 1.82 13.42
N THR A 63 1.46 0.67 13.83
CA THR A 63 0.67 -0.52 14.15
C THR A 63 1.37 -1.35 15.22
N ALA A 64 0.64 -2.20 15.95
CA ALA A 64 1.17 -3.09 16.98
C ALA A 64 2.06 -2.41 18.05
N GLY A 65 1.90 -1.10 18.28
CA GLY A 65 2.68 -0.33 19.25
C GLY A 65 4.00 0.26 18.73
N TYR A 66 4.33 0.06 17.46
CA TYR A 66 5.53 0.56 16.82
C TYR A 66 5.20 1.54 15.70
N ASP A 67 6.01 2.57 15.55
CA ASP A 67 5.97 3.47 14.41
C ASP A 67 6.72 2.83 13.23
N PHE A 68 6.24 3.09 12.02
CA PHE A 68 6.91 2.73 10.78
C PHE A 68 6.72 3.82 9.75
N ASP A 69 7.59 3.87 8.75
CA ASP A 69 7.50 4.83 7.67
C ASP A 69 7.13 4.17 6.34
N ILE A 70 6.39 4.91 5.54
CA ILE A 70 6.19 4.66 4.12
C ILE A 70 7.06 5.66 3.37
N MET A 71 8.20 5.20 2.89
CA MET A 71 9.16 5.97 2.12
C MET A 71 8.76 5.99 0.66
N PHE A 72 8.93 7.11 -0.02
CA PHE A 72 8.64 7.24 -1.45
C PHE A 72 9.96 7.30 -2.23
N TYR A 73 10.02 6.62 -3.37
CA TYR A 73 11.23 6.50 -4.18
C TYR A 73 10.96 6.76 -5.66
N ASP A 74 12.04 6.92 -6.42
CA ASP A 74 12.01 7.26 -7.85
C ASP A 74 11.24 8.55 -8.11
N CYS A 75 11.40 9.53 -7.21
CA CYS A 75 10.73 10.81 -7.29
C CYS A 75 11.41 11.76 -8.31
N THR A 76 10.61 12.59 -8.98
CA THR A 76 11.08 13.69 -9.82
C THR A 76 10.75 15.00 -9.12
N ASP A 77 11.77 15.80 -8.82
CA ASP A 77 11.65 17.07 -8.10
C ASP A 77 10.89 16.92 -6.75
N ASN A 78 11.22 15.89 -5.97
CA ASN A 78 10.57 15.55 -4.70
C ASN A 78 9.03 15.30 -4.84
N ALA A 79 8.61 14.87 -6.00
CA ALA A 79 7.21 14.57 -6.34
C ALA A 79 7.14 13.49 -7.42
N ASN A 80 5.94 13.08 -7.80
CA ASN A 80 5.74 12.09 -8.88
C ASN A 80 6.59 10.82 -8.70
N CYS A 81 6.57 10.27 -7.50
CA CYS A 81 7.35 9.10 -7.14
C CYS A 81 6.83 7.84 -7.86
N GLY A 82 7.71 6.86 -8.10
CA GLY A 82 7.41 5.65 -8.86
C GLY A 82 7.13 4.42 -7.99
N SER A 83 7.60 4.42 -6.75
CA SER A 83 7.46 3.29 -5.83
C SER A 83 7.38 3.74 -4.38
N ILE A 84 7.02 2.82 -3.50
CA ILE A 84 7.09 3.01 -2.05
C ILE A 84 7.82 1.85 -1.39
N GLN A 85 8.29 2.08 -0.18
CA GLN A 85 8.88 1.08 0.68
C GLN A 85 8.38 1.28 2.11
N PHE A 86 7.92 0.22 2.75
CA PHE A 86 7.70 0.20 4.19
C PHE A 86 9.04 0.05 4.90
N TYR A 87 9.24 0.79 5.98
CA TYR A 87 10.48 0.88 6.73
C TYR A 87 10.20 0.84 8.24
N LEU A 88 10.94 -0.01 8.95
CA LEU A 88 11.00 -0.05 10.41
C LEU A 88 12.47 -0.08 10.84
N GLY A 89 12.85 0.75 11.81
CA GLY A 89 14.14 0.71 12.50
C GLY A 89 13.93 0.42 13.97
N LEU A 90 14.73 -0.49 14.54
CA LEU A 90 14.71 -0.87 15.97
C LEU A 90 16.10 -0.73 16.53
N SER A 91 16.29 0.21 17.45
CA SER A 91 17.59 0.50 18.06
C SER A 91 17.93 -0.50 19.15
N GLU A 92 19.23 -0.84 19.24
CA GLU A 92 19.79 -1.71 20.29
C GLU A 92 19.09 -3.08 20.42
N PRO A 93 18.87 -3.82 19.31
CA PRO A 93 18.17 -5.11 19.34
C PRO A 93 18.97 -6.18 20.10
N ASP A 94 18.31 -7.04 20.89
CA ASP A 94 18.94 -8.16 21.59
C ASP A 94 19.60 -9.13 20.61
N ARG A 95 18.98 -9.37 19.45
CA ARG A 95 19.54 -10.18 18.35
C ARG A 95 20.19 -9.34 17.25
N GLY A 96 20.96 -8.33 17.62
CA GLY A 96 21.66 -7.42 16.71
C GLY A 96 22.90 -8.01 16.07
N SER A 97 22.81 -9.06 15.26
CA SER A 97 23.93 -9.62 14.49
C SER A 97 23.57 -9.88 13.03
N VAL A 98 24.56 -9.80 12.14
CA VAL A 98 24.39 -10.12 10.71
C VAL A 98 23.88 -11.55 10.53
N GLU A 99 24.33 -12.49 11.38
CA GLU A 99 23.90 -13.88 11.35
C GLU A 99 22.40 -14.00 11.65
N ASN A 100 21.91 -13.32 12.68
CA ASN A 100 20.49 -13.28 13.00
C ASN A 100 19.66 -12.65 11.88
N MET A 101 20.11 -11.56 11.28
CA MET A 101 19.42 -10.96 10.13
C MET A 101 19.36 -11.91 8.93
N ASN A 102 20.46 -12.64 8.66
CA ASN A 102 20.48 -13.64 7.59
C ASN A 102 19.55 -14.83 7.91
N GLN A 103 19.49 -15.28 9.16
CA GLN A 103 18.57 -16.33 9.58
C GLN A 103 17.13 -15.88 9.35
N TRP A 104 16.76 -14.68 9.86
CA TRP A 104 15.42 -14.14 9.65
C TRP A 104 15.05 -14.06 8.17
N ASN A 105 15.96 -13.56 7.32
CA ASN A 105 15.75 -13.46 5.86
C ASN A 105 15.55 -14.83 5.19
N SER A 106 16.18 -15.90 5.72
CA SER A 106 16.02 -17.25 5.16
C SER A 106 14.67 -17.90 5.48
N GLU A 107 14.03 -17.46 6.55
CA GLU A 107 12.76 -17.99 7.05
C GLU A 107 11.55 -17.15 6.61
N ASN A 108 11.78 -15.89 6.23
CA ASN A 108 10.73 -14.95 5.90
C ASN A 108 10.83 -14.47 4.45
N ARG A 109 9.67 -14.18 3.85
CA ARG A 109 9.55 -13.69 2.47
C ARG A 109 9.10 -12.22 2.48
N TYR A 110 9.24 -11.57 1.34
CA TYR A 110 8.76 -10.23 0.99
C TYR A 110 9.50 -9.06 1.62
N ALA A 111 10.02 -9.19 2.83
CA ALA A 111 10.82 -8.15 3.46
C ALA A 111 12.29 -8.60 3.57
N ARG A 112 13.18 -7.63 3.74
CA ARG A 112 14.59 -7.86 4.04
C ARG A 112 14.95 -7.21 5.37
N ALA A 113 15.75 -7.93 6.17
CA ALA A 113 16.31 -7.44 7.42
C ALA A 113 17.82 -7.25 7.29
N TYR A 114 18.36 -6.21 7.91
CA TYR A 114 19.79 -5.95 7.99
C TYR A 114 20.09 -5.06 9.21
N LEU A 115 21.39 -4.95 9.55
CA LEU A 115 21.85 -3.92 10.50
C LEU A 115 22.38 -2.72 9.73
N ASP A 116 22.04 -1.53 10.16
CA ASP A 116 22.65 -0.31 9.65
C ASP A 116 24.04 -0.04 10.28
N GLU A 117 24.62 1.14 10.00
CA GLU A 117 25.95 1.51 10.48
C GLU A 117 25.97 1.75 12.00
N GLU A 118 24.84 2.09 12.61
CA GLU A 118 24.63 2.28 14.04
C GLU A 118 24.40 0.96 14.79
N GLY A 119 24.12 -0.11 14.06
CA GLY A 119 23.78 -1.43 14.62
C GLY A 119 22.31 -1.64 14.89
N ASP A 120 21.47 -0.73 14.42
CA ASP A 120 20.01 -0.83 14.52
C ASP A 120 19.49 -1.91 13.56
N ALA A 121 18.49 -2.67 14.01
CA ALA A 121 17.86 -3.69 13.18
C ALA A 121 16.80 -3.04 12.27
N ILE A 122 17.04 -3.11 10.98
CA ILE A 122 16.18 -2.51 9.96
C ILE A 122 15.39 -3.59 9.24
N LEU A 123 14.08 -3.36 9.10
CA LEU A 123 13.20 -4.15 8.23
C LEU A 123 12.66 -3.28 7.11
N ARG A 124 12.71 -3.77 5.87
CA ARG A 124 12.16 -3.06 4.69
C ARG A 124 11.38 -4.00 3.79
N MET A 125 10.28 -3.47 3.23
CA MET A 125 9.48 -4.17 2.21
C MET A 125 9.16 -3.22 1.05
N ASP A 126 9.65 -3.54 -0.14
CA ASP A 126 9.38 -2.75 -1.34
C ASP A 126 8.00 -3.10 -1.91
N VAL A 127 7.24 -2.08 -2.33
CA VAL A 127 5.97 -2.25 -3.03
C VAL A 127 6.04 -1.57 -4.38
N THR A 128 6.06 -2.38 -5.43
CA THR A 128 6.02 -1.88 -6.80
C THR A 128 4.61 -1.41 -7.16
N MET A 129 4.51 -0.17 -7.63
CA MET A 129 3.24 0.44 -8.04
C MET A 129 3.33 0.93 -9.48
N PRO A 130 3.24 0.02 -10.48
CA PRO A 130 3.45 0.37 -11.88
C PRO A 130 2.34 1.28 -12.42
N GLY A 131 2.73 2.20 -13.31
CA GLY A 131 1.81 3.04 -14.08
C GLY A 131 0.91 3.90 -13.19
N GLU A 132 -0.40 3.66 -13.26
CA GLU A 132 -1.40 4.43 -12.51
C GLU A 132 -1.59 4.00 -11.05
N GLY A 133 -0.72 3.14 -10.53
CA GLY A 133 -0.82 2.60 -9.17
C GLY A 133 -1.59 1.28 -9.08
N VAL A 134 -1.91 0.87 -7.85
CA VAL A 134 -2.62 -0.37 -7.53
C VAL A 134 -4.03 -0.09 -7.01
N SER A 135 -4.90 -1.10 -6.96
CA SER A 135 -6.20 -0.95 -6.30
C SER A 135 -6.04 -0.76 -4.78
N ARG A 136 -7.06 -0.15 -4.15
CA ARG A 136 -7.13 -0.04 -2.67
C ARG A 136 -6.92 -1.41 -2.02
N GLU A 137 -7.59 -2.44 -2.53
CA GLU A 137 -7.50 -3.82 -2.03
C GLU A 137 -6.05 -4.33 -2.04
N VAL A 138 -5.34 -4.22 -3.17
CA VAL A 138 -3.94 -4.63 -3.28
C VAL A 138 -3.03 -3.84 -2.34
N PHE A 139 -3.26 -2.54 -2.18
CA PHE A 139 -2.49 -1.73 -1.24
C PHE A 139 -2.72 -2.20 0.20
N MET A 140 -3.98 -2.43 0.61
CA MET A 140 -4.32 -2.90 1.96
C MET A 140 -3.82 -4.32 2.24
N GLU A 141 -3.79 -5.21 1.24
CA GLU A 141 -3.16 -6.53 1.36
C GLU A 141 -1.65 -6.41 1.63
N ASN A 142 -0.94 -5.52 0.92
CA ASN A 142 0.48 -5.27 1.18
C ASN A 142 0.71 -4.65 2.57
N LEU A 143 -0.15 -3.75 3.01
CA LEU A 143 -0.08 -3.18 4.36
C LEU A 143 -0.30 -4.25 5.44
N GLY A 144 -1.31 -5.11 5.30
CA GLY A 144 -1.55 -6.22 6.22
C GLY A 144 -0.40 -7.24 6.25
N LEU A 145 0.22 -7.50 5.10
CA LEU A 145 1.44 -8.32 5.03
C LEU A 145 2.59 -7.65 5.78
N TRP A 146 2.81 -6.34 5.57
CA TRP A 146 3.79 -5.56 6.30
C TRP A 146 3.60 -5.64 7.82
N GLU A 147 2.38 -5.45 8.30
CA GLU A 147 2.05 -5.54 9.74
C GLU A 147 2.42 -6.90 10.33
N SER A 148 2.12 -7.97 9.61
CA SER A 148 2.46 -9.34 10.05
C SER A 148 3.97 -9.55 10.11
N LEU A 149 4.70 -9.09 9.09
CA LEU A 149 6.17 -9.19 9.04
C LEU A 149 6.82 -8.32 10.11
N MET A 150 6.34 -7.10 10.30
CA MET A 150 6.82 -6.18 11.32
C MET A 150 6.64 -6.77 12.73
N SER A 151 5.44 -7.29 13.05
CA SER A 151 5.17 -7.91 14.36
C SER A 151 6.09 -9.12 14.61
N SER A 152 6.26 -9.98 13.61
CA SER A 152 7.15 -11.14 13.69
C SER A 152 8.62 -10.75 13.83
N PHE A 153 9.05 -9.66 13.14
CA PHE A 153 10.42 -9.17 13.24
C PHE A 153 10.72 -8.55 14.60
N VAL A 154 9.80 -7.76 15.13
CA VAL A 154 9.91 -7.18 16.47
C VAL A 154 10.04 -8.28 17.52
N GLU A 155 9.19 -9.30 17.49
CA GLU A 155 9.29 -10.45 18.38
C GLU A 155 10.66 -11.13 18.24
N TYR A 156 11.10 -11.36 16.99
CA TYR A 156 12.37 -12.03 16.71
C TYR A 156 13.59 -11.28 17.26
N VAL A 157 13.64 -9.97 17.16
CA VAL A 157 14.84 -9.20 17.56
C VAL A 157 14.93 -8.92 19.07
N TRP A 158 13.83 -9.09 19.83
CA TRP A 158 13.77 -8.88 21.27
C TRP A 158 13.70 -10.19 22.09
N ASP A 159 13.65 -11.37 21.46
CA ASP A 159 13.72 -12.70 22.10
C ASP A 159 15.17 -13.17 22.26
#